data_14255cb5a64f034893293e9e5abce447
#
_entry.id   14255cb5a64f034893293e9e5abce447
#
_cell.length_a   1.000
_cell.length_b   1.000
_cell.length_c   1.000
_cell.angle_alpha   90.00
_cell.angle_beta   90.00
_cell.angle_gamma   90.00
#
_symmetry.space_group_name_H-M   'P 1'
#
loop_
_entity.id
_entity.type
_entity.pdbx_description
1 polymer ?
#
loop_
_entity_poly.entity_id
_entity_poly.type
_entity_poly.pdbx_seq_one_letter_code
_entity_poly.pdbx_strand_id
1 'polypeptide(L)'
;LEPANLRHQATDEMIDLFSLSGKAENAPAAADKKRKSGKKRKSGKKQKDPNALPWRKTKKGKISIAIIVVLAVLIVAGGVFAVCYVNGLLGKFTDEADDYKKTDTSYHGMDFLKENFPEIKEPSAADATTYKEYLKNWYKNGDPVSSTHVKNILLIGEDTREEQISDTSRADSAIIASVNIDTGKITLTSVLRDLYVYFEANGEGQYDKINGAASMGGMKEYIKTVERYYKIQIDNYAVVNFASFPKIIDSLGGVTITITDREINEINNHPKRYGNVYIEKSYEGTEGKQKLNGKQALAYCRIRKIDTDNARADRQKTVLLQVFKKMKGSSTTELLKVVNDLVGYVYTGYSKKELLSLATYALSNGWMNYETQTFSVPTPDHARGGTYLIGPTQLTPSRSGGLWLWKSDIPQDAYDLQMKIYGKSNIKLAENRCDYCNLL
;
A
#
# COMPACT_ATOMS: atom_id res chain seq x y z
N LEU A 1 -21.36 26.37 -7.37
CA LEU A 1 -20.07 27.02 -7.21
C LEU A 1 -19.34 26.44 -6.00
N GLU A 2 -18.43 25.62 -6.32
CA GLU A 2 -17.17 25.14 -5.76
C GLU A 2 -17.10 24.59 -4.34
N PRO A 3 -17.10 23.22 -4.24
CA PRO A 3 -16.40 22.53 -3.15
C PRO A 3 -15.18 21.71 -3.59
N ALA A 4 -14.81 21.69 -4.87
CA ALA A 4 -13.71 20.84 -5.35
C ALA A 4 -12.30 21.38 -5.01
N ASN A 5 -12.11 22.69 -4.94
CA ASN A 5 -10.81 23.32 -4.72
C ASN A 5 -10.29 23.24 -3.28
N LEU A 6 -11.17 23.15 -2.29
CA LEU A 6 -10.75 23.08 -0.87
C LEU A 6 -10.15 21.71 -0.48
N ARG A 7 -10.45 20.63 -1.21
CA ARG A 7 -9.93 19.29 -0.90
C ARG A 7 -8.58 19.00 -1.54
N HIS A 8 -8.25 19.61 -2.67
CA HIS A 8 -6.90 19.55 -3.23
C HIS A 8 -5.90 20.25 -2.31
N GLN A 9 -6.29 21.39 -1.72
CA GLN A 9 -5.43 22.08 -0.74
C GLN A 9 -5.18 21.23 0.52
N ALA A 10 -6.17 20.49 1.02
CA ALA A 10 -5.99 19.65 2.21
C ALA A 10 -5.06 18.43 1.96
N THR A 11 -5.02 17.88 0.75
CA THR A 11 -4.06 16.84 0.37
C THR A 11 -2.66 17.40 0.17
N ASP A 12 -2.55 18.58 -0.40
CA ASP A 12 -1.26 19.25 -0.63
C ASP A 12 -0.67 19.76 0.70
N GLU A 13 -1.48 20.30 1.62
CA GLU A 13 -1.05 20.66 2.97
C GLU A 13 -0.62 19.42 3.80
N MET A 14 -1.24 18.26 3.58
CA MET A 14 -0.81 17.02 4.23
C MET A 14 0.53 16.53 3.69
N ILE A 15 0.83 16.76 2.41
CA ILE A 15 2.11 16.46 1.78
C ILE A 15 3.20 17.41 2.31
N ASP A 16 2.90 18.70 2.48
CA ASP A 16 3.83 19.70 3.02
C ASP A 16 4.17 19.45 4.50
N LEU A 17 3.25 18.94 5.31
CA LEU A 17 3.53 18.55 6.70
C LEU A 17 4.54 17.40 6.80
N PHE A 18 4.66 16.57 5.77
CA PHE A 18 5.68 15.51 5.70
C PHE A 18 7.05 16.03 5.25
N SER A 19 7.10 17.12 4.46
CA SER A 19 8.35 17.72 3.98
C SER A 19 9.06 18.57 5.05
N LEU A 20 8.34 19.10 6.04
CA LEU A 20 8.87 19.98 7.08
C LEU A 20 9.57 19.26 8.26
N SER A 21 9.45 17.94 8.38
CA SER A 21 10.08 17.19 9.49
C SER A 21 11.55 16.81 9.25
N GLY A 22 12.15 17.18 8.12
CA GLY A 22 13.50 16.78 7.69
C GLY A 22 14.59 17.87 7.78
N LYS A 23 14.29 19.07 8.26
CA LYS A 23 15.31 20.12 8.41
C LYS A 23 15.61 20.37 9.89
N ALA A 24 16.65 19.74 10.40
CA ALA A 24 17.31 20.18 11.62
C ALA A 24 18.05 21.49 11.32
N GLU A 25 17.55 22.59 11.87
CA GLU A 25 18.20 23.89 11.79
C GLU A 25 19.51 23.91 12.61
N ASN A 26 20.59 24.22 11.93
CA ASN A 26 21.82 24.66 12.56
C ASN A 26 21.63 26.12 13.02
N ALA A 27 21.54 26.34 14.31
CA ALA A 27 21.59 27.68 14.89
C ALA A 27 23.05 28.08 15.10
N PRO A 28 23.45 29.34 14.80
CA PRO A 28 24.83 29.79 14.93
C PRO A 28 25.19 30.13 16.38
N ALA A 29 26.35 29.65 16.81
CA ALA A 29 26.93 29.99 18.09
C ALA A 29 27.38 31.45 18.12
N ALA A 30 26.84 32.24 19.04
CA ALA A 30 27.36 33.56 19.40
C ALA A 30 28.59 33.45 20.30
N ALA A 31 29.61 34.15 19.91
CA ALA A 31 30.88 34.28 20.65
C ALA A 31 30.70 35.10 21.93
N ASP A 32 31.27 34.68 23.03
CA ASP A 32 31.85 35.64 23.98
C ASP A 32 33.17 35.14 24.57
N LYS A 33 34.10 36.08 24.57
CA LYS A 33 35.49 35.96 24.96
C LYS A 33 35.62 36.00 26.47
N LYS A 34 36.34 35.05 27.07
CA LYS A 34 37.20 35.38 28.24
C LYS A 34 38.45 34.50 28.26
N ARG A 35 39.57 35.20 28.04
CA ARG A 35 40.95 34.76 28.30
C ARG A 35 41.13 34.34 29.77
N LYS A 36 41.73 33.17 29.99
CA LYS A 36 42.63 32.97 31.14
C LYS A 36 43.76 31.98 30.78
N SER A 37 44.94 32.46 31.06
CA SER A 37 46.29 31.96 30.94
C SER A 37 46.56 30.54 31.42
N GLY A 38 47.31 29.83 30.65
CA GLY A 38 48.50 29.10 30.91
C GLY A 38 48.62 28.08 32.02
N LYS A 39 48.83 26.79 31.61
CA LYS A 39 49.91 25.97 32.16
C LYS A 39 50.12 24.75 31.27
N LYS A 40 51.20 24.76 30.51
CA LYS A 40 51.71 23.57 29.84
C LYS A 40 52.06 22.51 30.87
N ARG A 41 51.29 21.43 30.95
CA ARG A 41 51.69 20.18 31.59
C ARG A 41 52.43 19.32 30.56
N LYS A 42 53.75 19.17 30.79
CA LYS A 42 54.58 18.18 30.11
C LYS A 42 54.02 16.79 30.34
N SER A 43 53.67 16.07 29.26
CA SER A 43 53.37 14.65 29.30
C SER A 43 54.65 13.86 29.53
N GLY A 44 54.89 13.49 30.80
CA GLY A 44 55.92 12.51 31.13
C GLY A 44 55.49 11.16 30.56
N LYS A 45 56.27 10.59 29.64
CA LYS A 45 56.20 9.17 29.29
C LYS A 45 56.45 8.35 30.55
N LYS A 46 55.39 7.71 31.09
CA LYS A 46 55.55 6.70 32.14
C LYS A 46 56.38 5.56 31.56
N GLN A 47 57.59 5.36 32.08
CA GLN A 47 58.39 4.17 31.85
C GLN A 47 57.55 2.94 32.23
N LYS A 48 57.47 1.97 31.34
CA LYS A 48 56.80 0.70 31.61
C LYS A 48 57.68 -0.08 32.58
N ASP A 49 57.10 -0.44 33.73
CA ASP A 49 57.73 -1.35 34.70
C ASP A 49 57.96 -2.71 34.01
N PRO A 50 59.21 -3.18 33.90
CA PRO A 50 59.55 -4.41 33.22
C PRO A 50 58.96 -5.66 33.93
N ASN A 51 58.56 -5.53 35.21
CA ASN A 51 57.92 -6.63 36.00
C ASN A 51 56.43 -6.53 36.08
N ALA A 52 55.77 -5.58 35.38
CA ALA A 52 54.34 -5.47 35.37
C ALA A 52 53.69 -6.68 34.69
N LEU A 53 52.82 -7.37 35.41
CA LEU A 53 52.01 -8.48 34.85
C LEU A 53 51.25 -8.03 33.58
N PRO A 54 51.26 -8.82 32.53
CA PRO A 54 50.42 -8.54 31.33
C PRO A 54 49.01 -8.20 31.77
N TRP A 55 48.41 -7.15 31.17
CA TRP A 55 47.07 -6.65 31.54
C TRP A 55 46.02 -7.77 31.70
N ARG A 56 46.09 -8.81 30.87
CA ARG A 56 45.24 -10.02 30.94
C ARG A 56 45.37 -10.83 32.27
N LYS A 57 46.49 -10.68 32.99
CA LYS A 57 46.73 -11.39 34.24
C LYS A 57 46.40 -10.53 35.46
N THR A 58 46.09 -9.25 35.32
CA THR A 58 45.69 -8.36 36.43
C THR A 58 44.23 -8.61 36.80
N LYS A 59 43.88 -8.34 38.11
CA LYS A 59 42.46 -8.41 38.54
C LYS A 59 41.54 -7.57 37.67
N LYS A 60 41.93 -6.35 37.30
CA LYS A 60 41.17 -5.46 36.40
C LYS A 60 41.04 -6.05 34.97
N GLY A 61 42.11 -6.64 34.43
CA GLY A 61 42.07 -7.29 33.12
C GLY A 61 41.16 -8.54 33.10
N LYS A 62 41.18 -9.35 34.17
CA LYS A 62 40.28 -10.49 34.31
C LYS A 62 38.80 -10.07 34.40
N ILE A 63 38.49 -9.04 35.16
CA ILE A 63 37.14 -8.47 35.24
C ILE A 63 36.68 -7.91 33.87
N SER A 64 37.54 -7.17 33.17
CA SER A 64 37.17 -6.66 31.84
C SER A 64 36.95 -7.77 30.81
N ILE A 65 37.75 -8.84 30.84
CA ILE A 65 37.56 -10.01 29.98
C ILE A 65 36.23 -10.75 30.35
N ALA A 66 35.92 -10.90 31.65
CA ALA A 66 34.67 -11.50 32.10
C ALA A 66 33.46 -10.69 31.62
N ILE A 67 33.50 -9.36 31.67
CA ILE A 67 32.44 -8.48 31.14
C ILE A 67 32.27 -8.65 29.62
N ILE A 68 33.37 -8.70 28.87
CA ILE A 68 33.33 -8.91 27.42
C ILE A 68 32.72 -10.26 27.07
N VAL A 69 33.08 -11.32 27.81
CA VAL A 69 32.51 -12.66 27.63
C VAL A 69 31.01 -12.68 27.95
N VAL A 70 30.59 -12.03 29.05
CA VAL A 70 29.17 -11.91 29.40
C VAL A 70 28.40 -11.14 28.34
N LEU A 71 28.94 -10.03 27.83
CA LEU A 71 28.32 -9.30 26.72
C LEU A 71 28.22 -10.12 25.44
N ALA A 72 29.26 -10.88 25.10
CA ALA A 72 29.25 -11.77 23.95
C ALA A 72 28.20 -12.90 24.13
N VAL A 73 28.08 -13.46 25.32
CA VAL A 73 27.05 -14.48 25.63
C VAL A 73 25.66 -13.87 25.55
N LEU A 74 25.45 -12.63 26.04
CA LEU A 74 24.16 -11.93 25.91
C LEU A 74 23.79 -11.61 24.47
N ILE A 75 24.78 -11.26 23.63
CA ILE A 75 24.57 -11.03 22.19
C ILE A 75 24.20 -12.34 21.49
N VAL A 76 24.90 -13.45 21.79
CA VAL A 76 24.59 -14.75 21.25
C VAL A 76 23.25 -15.27 21.74
N ALA A 77 22.97 -15.14 23.06
CA ALA A 77 21.68 -15.52 23.64
C ALA A 77 20.53 -14.67 23.08
N GLY A 78 20.75 -13.36 22.89
CA GLY A 78 19.81 -12.47 22.23
C GLY A 78 19.58 -12.86 20.77
N GLY A 79 20.64 -13.24 20.03
CA GLY A 79 20.53 -13.76 18.68
C GLY A 79 19.77 -15.07 18.62
N VAL A 80 20.08 -16.03 19.49
CA VAL A 80 19.34 -17.31 19.60
C VAL A 80 17.89 -17.06 20.01
N PHE A 81 17.64 -16.18 20.97
CA PHE A 81 16.27 -15.79 21.37
C PHE A 81 15.52 -15.16 20.19
N ALA A 82 16.16 -14.26 19.42
CA ALA A 82 15.56 -13.67 18.21
C ALA A 82 15.22 -14.72 17.17
N VAL A 83 16.13 -15.70 16.93
CA VAL A 83 15.88 -16.80 16.01
C VAL A 83 14.77 -17.73 16.51
N CYS A 84 14.77 -18.08 17.80
CA CYS A 84 13.69 -18.89 18.41
C CYS A 84 12.36 -18.14 18.43
N TYR A 85 12.38 -16.84 18.70
CA TYR A 85 11.20 -15.98 18.64
C TYR A 85 10.64 -15.89 17.22
N VAL A 86 11.50 -15.65 16.22
CA VAL A 86 11.12 -15.62 14.82
C VAL A 86 10.60 -17.00 14.36
N ASN A 87 11.24 -18.10 14.73
CA ASN A 87 10.75 -19.45 14.43
C ASN A 87 9.43 -19.76 15.13
N GLY A 88 9.23 -19.30 16.36
CA GLY A 88 7.96 -19.40 17.08
C GLY A 88 6.86 -18.54 16.43
N LEU A 89 7.21 -17.39 15.85
CA LEU A 89 6.33 -16.59 15.01
C LEU A 89 5.97 -17.35 13.74
N LEU A 90 6.95 -17.89 13.02
CA LEU A 90 6.75 -18.68 11.81
C LEU A 90 5.84 -19.90 12.06
N GLY A 91 5.91 -20.52 13.23
CA GLY A 91 5.05 -21.65 13.61
C GLY A 91 3.57 -21.30 13.84
N LYS A 92 3.24 -20.02 14.01
CA LYS A 92 1.85 -19.55 14.17
C LYS A 92 1.15 -19.23 12.85
N PHE A 93 1.88 -19.18 11.75
CA PHE A 93 1.28 -19.09 10.43
C PHE A 93 0.58 -20.43 10.17
N THR A 94 -0.71 -20.44 10.08
CA THR A 94 -1.47 -21.65 9.76
C THR A 94 -1.23 -22.05 8.31
N ASP A 95 -1.19 -23.35 8.05
CA ASP A 95 -1.00 -23.91 6.71
C ASP A 95 -2.19 -23.62 5.77
N GLU A 96 -3.24 -22.96 6.25
CA GLU A 96 -4.39 -22.52 5.44
C GLU A 96 -4.00 -21.57 4.30
N ALA A 97 -2.91 -20.80 4.46
CA ALA A 97 -2.31 -20.06 3.34
C ALA A 97 -1.73 -20.97 2.25
N ASP A 98 -1.40 -22.21 2.59
CA ASP A 98 -0.86 -23.19 1.64
C ASP A 98 -1.94 -23.84 0.74
N ASP A 99 -3.21 -23.89 1.16
CA ASP A 99 -4.30 -24.37 0.32
C ASP A 99 -4.64 -23.35 -0.79
N TYR A 100 -4.53 -22.06 -0.51
CA TYR A 100 -4.67 -21.00 -1.52
C TYR A 100 -3.51 -21.02 -2.53
N LYS A 101 -2.33 -21.48 -2.13
CA LYS A 101 -1.13 -21.59 -2.95
C LYS A 101 -1.14 -22.75 -3.96
N LYS A 102 -1.89 -23.79 -3.73
CA LYS A 102 -1.87 -24.99 -4.60
C LYS A 102 -2.34 -24.71 -6.02
N THR A 103 -2.92 -23.56 -6.29
CA THR A 103 -3.45 -23.19 -7.61
C THR A 103 -2.64 -22.15 -8.37
N ASP A 104 -1.66 -21.46 -7.75
CA ASP A 104 -0.94 -20.39 -8.45
C ASP A 104 0.55 -20.28 -8.15
N THR A 105 1.36 -20.81 -9.08
CA THR A 105 2.82 -20.71 -9.10
C THR A 105 3.33 -19.41 -9.75
N SER A 106 2.44 -18.48 -10.12
CA SER A 106 2.78 -17.28 -10.90
C SER A 106 3.22 -16.09 -10.06
N TYR A 107 3.12 -16.14 -8.72
CA TYR A 107 3.56 -15.05 -7.87
C TYR A 107 5.03 -15.20 -7.49
N HIS A 108 5.80 -14.18 -7.80
CA HIS A 108 7.23 -14.13 -7.56
C HIS A 108 7.49 -13.58 -6.15
N GLY A 109 8.22 -14.34 -5.34
CA GLY A 109 8.54 -13.99 -3.95
C GLY A 109 9.36 -12.69 -3.81
N MET A 110 10.46 -12.75 -3.05
CA MET A 110 11.33 -11.59 -2.82
C MET A 110 12.22 -11.22 -4.01
N ASP A 111 12.39 -12.13 -4.98
CA ASP A 111 13.21 -11.86 -6.15
C ASP A 111 12.54 -10.78 -7.00
N PHE A 112 13.25 -9.69 -7.25
CA PHE A 112 12.83 -8.70 -8.21
C PHE A 112 12.86 -9.35 -9.61
N LEU A 113 11.77 -9.16 -10.34
CA LEU A 113 11.65 -9.68 -11.69
C LEU A 113 12.71 -9.05 -12.60
N LYS A 114 13.07 -9.76 -13.65
CA LYS A 114 13.92 -9.19 -14.69
C LYS A 114 13.25 -7.97 -15.30
N GLU A 115 14.07 -6.96 -15.61
CA GLU A 115 13.57 -5.78 -16.33
C GLU A 115 12.94 -6.21 -17.66
N ASN A 116 11.68 -5.91 -17.87
CA ASN A 116 10.94 -6.22 -19.07
C ASN A 116 9.95 -5.09 -19.40
N PHE A 117 10.31 -4.27 -20.37
CA PHE A 117 9.54 -3.12 -20.85
C PHE A 117 9.33 -3.19 -22.38
N PRO A 118 8.62 -4.20 -22.90
CA PRO A 118 8.33 -4.27 -24.34
C PRO A 118 7.39 -3.14 -24.71
N GLU A 119 7.65 -2.49 -25.88
CA GLU A 119 6.74 -1.46 -26.38
C GLU A 119 5.33 -2.01 -26.60
N ILE A 120 4.33 -1.33 -26.06
CA ILE A 120 2.90 -1.64 -26.24
C ILE A 120 2.25 -0.50 -26.97
N LYS A 121 1.78 -0.76 -28.20
CA LYS A 121 1.06 0.23 -28.99
C LYS A 121 -0.41 0.22 -28.62
N GLU A 122 -0.99 1.40 -28.45
CA GLU A 122 -2.43 1.55 -28.34
C GLU A 122 -3.12 1.03 -29.61
N PRO A 123 -4.23 0.25 -29.50
CA PRO A 123 -5.03 -0.12 -30.67
C PRO A 123 -5.53 1.13 -31.39
N SER A 124 -5.43 1.14 -32.71
CA SER A 124 -5.90 2.28 -33.51
C SER A 124 -7.44 2.34 -33.53
N ALA A 125 -7.99 3.50 -33.89
CA ALA A 125 -9.42 3.67 -34.11
C ALA A 125 -9.97 2.73 -35.20
N ALA A 126 -9.12 2.34 -36.19
CA ALA A 126 -9.49 1.38 -37.22
C ALA A 126 -9.62 -0.07 -36.67
N ASP A 127 -8.96 -0.38 -35.54
CA ASP A 127 -8.97 -1.72 -34.94
C ASP A 127 -10.18 -1.97 -34.06
N ALA A 128 -10.96 -0.95 -33.70
CA ALA A 128 -12.13 -1.08 -32.85
C ALA A 128 -13.21 -0.07 -33.22
N THR A 129 -14.38 -0.56 -33.63
CA THR A 129 -15.55 0.27 -33.98
C THR A 129 -16.46 0.53 -32.80
N THR A 130 -16.27 -0.22 -31.70
CA THR A 130 -17.06 -0.11 -30.48
C THR A 130 -16.16 -0.05 -29.24
N TYR A 131 -16.66 0.54 -28.16
CA TYR A 131 -15.96 0.56 -26.88
C TYR A 131 -15.65 -0.85 -26.32
N LYS A 132 -16.55 -1.81 -26.57
CA LYS A 132 -16.35 -3.21 -26.16
C LYS A 132 -15.19 -3.88 -26.92
N GLU A 133 -15.12 -3.67 -28.25
CA GLU A 133 -13.99 -4.17 -29.04
C GLU A 133 -12.66 -3.55 -28.59
N TYR A 134 -12.67 -2.24 -28.33
CA TYR A 134 -11.51 -1.54 -27.81
C TYR A 134 -11.02 -2.13 -26.48
N LEU A 135 -11.91 -2.35 -25.50
CA LEU A 135 -11.57 -2.96 -24.23
C LEU A 135 -10.96 -4.37 -24.41
N LYS A 136 -11.55 -5.18 -25.28
CA LYS A 136 -11.08 -6.53 -25.58
C LYS A 136 -9.71 -6.52 -26.25
N ASN A 137 -9.52 -5.63 -27.23
CA ASN A 137 -8.26 -5.49 -27.96
C ASN A 137 -7.15 -5.01 -27.01
N TRP A 138 -7.43 -4.01 -26.16
CA TRP A 138 -6.48 -3.55 -25.15
C TRP A 138 -6.12 -4.65 -24.14
N TYR A 139 -7.09 -5.37 -23.60
CA TYR A 139 -6.84 -6.47 -22.67
C TYR A 139 -5.89 -7.52 -23.24
N LYS A 140 -6.08 -7.87 -24.54
CA LYS A 140 -5.27 -8.89 -25.23
C LYS A 140 -3.93 -8.37 -25.75
N ASN A 141 -3.77 -7.07 -25.83
CA ASN A 141 -2.58 -6.44 -26.41
C ASN A 141 -1.44 -6.34 -25.40
N GLY A 142 -0.27 -6.83 -25.76
CA GLY A 142 0.97 -6.72 -24.99
C GLY A 142 0.95 -7.40 -23.61
N ASP A 143 2.12 -7.60 -23.06
CA ASP A 143 2.29 -8.18 -21.73
C ASP A 143 2.59 -7.12 -20.69
N PRO A 144 2.19 -7.32 -19.42
CA PRO A 144 2.54 -6.43 -18.32
C PRO A 144 4.04 -6.21 -18.18
N VAL A 145 4.43 -4.97 -17.88
CA VAL A 145 5.84 -4.65 -17.62
C VAL A 145 6.25 -5.08 -16.22
N SER A 146 7.47 -5.55 -16.08
CA SER A 146 8.12 -5.83 -14.81
C SER A 146 9.40 -5.04 -14.64
N SER A 147 9.82 -4.82 -13.40
CA SER A 147 11.04 -4.08 -13.06
C SER A 147 11.79 -4.75 -11.93
N THR A 148 13.12 -4.69 -12.02
CA THR A 148 14.02 -5.11 -10.93
C THR A 148 14.07 -4.08 -9.79
N HIS A 149 13.51 -2.89 -10.00
CA HIS A 149 13.62 -1.75 -9.07
C HIS A 149 12.28 -1.33 -8.46
N VAL A 150 11.17 -1.92 -8.92
CA VAL A 150 9.83 -1.61 -8.41
C VAL A 150 9.11 -2.89 -8.04
N LYS A 151 8.52 -2.91 -6.84
CA LYS A 151 7.68 -4.00 -6.37
C LYS A 151 6.24 -3.55 -6.24
N ASN A 152 5.33 -4.22 -6.95
CA ASN A 152 3.90 -3.94 -6.94
C ASN A 152 3.16 -4.98 -6.11
N ILE A 153 2.51 -4.57 -5.04
CA ILE A 153 1.70 -5.43 -4.17
C ILE A 153 0.25 -4.96 -4.25
N LEU A 154 -0.66 -5.85 -4.64
CA LEU A 154 -2.08 -5.54 -4.71
C LEU A 154 -2.76 -5.80 -3.35
N LEU A 155 -3.22 -4.73 -2.71
CA LEU A 155 -3.96 -4.78 -1.46
C LEU A 155 -5.46 -4.80 -1.78
N ILE A 156 -6.18 -5.85 -1.35
CA ILE A 156 -7.57 -6.08 -1.72
C ILE A 156 -8.42 -6.11 -0.46
N GLY A 157 -9.52 -5.36 -0.49
CA GLY A 157 -10.56 -5.40 0.52
C GLY A 157 -11.79 -6.13 0.00
N GLU A 158 -12.15 -7.22 0.65
CA GLU A 158 -13.28 -8.07 0.30
C GLU A 158 -14.50 -7.76 1.16
N ASP A 159 -15.69 -7.69 0.54
CA ASP A 159 -16.96 -7.47 1.26
C ASP A 159 -17.55 -8.79 1.77
N THR A 160 -16.77 -9.51 2.58
CA THR A 160 -17.28 -10.66 3.33
C THR A 160 -17.19 -10.43 4.83
N ARG A 161 -18.19 -10.97 5.56
CA ARG A 161 -18.23 -10.97 7.03
C ARG A 161 -17.79 -12.31 7.61
N GLU A 162 -17.57 -13.28 6.77
CA GLU A 162 -17.07 -14.59 7.15
C GLU A 162 -15.58 -14.47 7.52
N GLU A 163 -15.11 -15.32 8.42
CA GLU A 163 -13.69 -15.33 8.80
C GLU A 163 -12.82 -15.85 7.65
N GLN A 164 -13.39 -16.71 6.80
CA GLN A 164 -12.71 -17.22 5.61
C GLN A 164 -12.97 -16.33 4.38
N ILE A 165 -11.95 -16.14 3.56
CA ILE A 165 -12.08 -15.49 2.26
C ILE A 165 -12.73 -16.49 1.30
N SER A 166 -13.67 -15.98 0.52
CA SER A 166 -14.35 -16.75 -0.53
C SER A 166 -13.75 -16.40 -1.89
N ASP A 167 -13.39 -17.42 -2.68
CA ASP A 167 -12.91 -17.26 -4.06
C ASP A 167 -13.93 -16.57 -4.98
N THR A 168 -15.17 -16.41 -4.52
CA THR A 168 -16.27 -15.81 -5.30
C THR A 168 -16.70 -14.44 -4.77
N SER A 169 -16.02 -13.90 -3.76
CA SER A 169 -16.32 -12.58 -3.23
C SER A 169 -15.85 -11.46 -4.16
N ARG A 170 -16.52 -10.31 -4.08
CA ARG A 170 -16.13 -9.14 -4.87
C ARG A 170 -15.00 -8.39 -4.20
N ALA A 171 -14.02 -7.97 -5.01
CA ALA A 171 -12.99 -7.02 -4.62
C ALA A 171 -13.62 -5.61 -4.53
N ASP A 172 -14.11 -5.24 -3.35
CA ASP A 172 -14.81 -3.96 -3.14
C ASP A 172 -13.85 -2.76 -2.97
N SER A 173 -12.60 -3.05 -2.70
CA SER A 173 -11.50 -2.10 -2.59
C SER A 173 -10.24 -2.74 -3.15
N ALA A 174 -9.49 -2.00 -3.96
CA ALA A 174 -8.18 -2.44 -4.43
C ALA A 174 -7.22 -1.26 -4.48
N ILE A 175 -6.03 -1.45 -3.91
CA ILE A 175 -4.95 -0.47 -3.90
C ILE A 175 -3.66 -1.16 -4.32
N ILE A 176 -3.03 -0.68 -5.37
CA ILE A 176 -1.69 -1.12 -5.77
C ILE A 176 -0.69 -0.32 -4.93
N ALA A 177 0.08 -1.00 -4.09
CA ALA A 177 1.20 -0.42 -3.37
C ALA A 177 2.48 -0.69 -4.15
N SER A 178 2.97 0.33 -4.86
CA SER A 178 4.19 0.26 -5.68
C SER A 178 5.35 0.86 -4.93
N VAL A 179 6.35 0.04 -4.60
CA VAL A 179 7.58 0.45 -3.91
C VAL A 179 8.70 0.58 -4.93
N ASN A 180 9.15 1.80 -5.19
CA ASN A 180 10.26 2.09 -6.08
C ASN A 180 11.52 2.34 -5.24
N ILE A 181 12.48 1.41 -5.31
CA ILE A 181 13.71 1.45 -4.48
C ILE A 181 14.71 2.51 -4.95
N ASP A 182 14.71 2.85 -6.24
CA ASP A 182 15.65 3.85 -6.78
C ASP A 182 15.26 5.27 -6.34
N THR A 183 13.97 5.55 -6.33
CA THR A 183 13.46 6.89 -6.00
C THR A 183 13.12 7.05 -4.52
N GLY A 184 13.09 5.95 -3.75
CA GLY A 184 12.65 5.96 -2.35
C GLY A 184 11.18 6.38 -2.21
N LYS A 185 10.31 5.97 -3.13
CA LYS A 185 8.89 6.34 -3.15
C LYS A 185 7.98 5.13 -3.05
N ILE A 186 6.88 5.31 -2.33
CA ILE A 186 5.75 4.37 -2.30
C ILE A 186 4.55 5.05 -2.93
N THR A 187 4.04 4.50 -4.03
CA THR A 187 2.83 4.99 -4.68
C THR A 187 1.64 4.11 -4.32
N LEU A 188 0.60 4.69 -3.72
CA LEU A 188 -0.66 4.00 -3.42
C LEU A 188 -1.69 4.36 -4.48
N THR A 189 -1.96 3.42 -5.38
CA THR A 189 -2.91 3.62 -6.49
C THR A 189 -4.22 2.91 -6.22
N SER A 190 -5.32 3.67 -6.04
CA SER A 190 -6.66 3.07 -5.96
C SER A 190 -7.13 2.65 -7.34
N VAL A 191 -7.58 1.39 -7.46
CA VAL A 191 -8.28 0.86 -8.64
C VAL A 191 -9.78 0.95 -8.36
N LEU A 192 -10.51 1.78 -9.11
CA LEU A 192 -11.93 1.97 -8.89
C LEU A 192 -12.72 0.76 -9.37
N ARG A 193 -13.45 0.12 -8.46
CA ARG A 193 -14.14 -1.16 -8.66
C ARG A 193 -15.22 -1.15 -9.75
N ASP A 194 -15.82 0.01 -10.01
CA ASP A 194 -16.92 0.15 -10.97
C ASP A 194 -16.44 0.48 -12.41
N LEU A 195 -15.12 0.37 -12.69
CA LEU A 195 -14.55 0.49 -14.04
C LEU A 195 -15.09 -0.65 -14.92
N TYR A 196 -15.68 -0.30 -16.08
CA TYR A 196 -16.17 -1.27 -17.03
C TYR A 196 -15.04 -1.85 -17.88
N VAL A 197 -14.91 -3.16 -17.90
CA VAL A 197 -13.79 -3.90 -18.47
C VAL A 197 -14.23 -5.14 -19.23
N TYR A 198 -13.34 -5.66 -20.08
CA TYR A 198 -13.38 -7.03 -20.58
C TYR A 198 -12.42 -7.89 -19.77
N PHE A 199 -12.77 -9.11 -19.46
CA PHE A 199 -11.88 -10.11 -18.87
C PHE A 199 -12.26 -11.51 -19.32
N GLU A 200 -11.46 -12.53 -19.00
CA GLU A 200 -11.68 -13.92 -19.37
C GLU A 200 -11.91 -14.75 -18.09
N ALA A 201 -13.11 -15.22 -17.87
CA ALA A 201 -13.46 -16.07 -16.74
C ALA A 201 -14.00 -17.43 -17.23
N ASN A 202 -13.50 -18.51 -16.63
CA ASN A 202 -13.92 -19.88 -16.96
C ASN A 202 -13.78 -20.23 -18.45
N GLY A 203 -12.79 -19.64 -19.14
CA GLY A 203 -12.56 -19.86 -20.58
C GLY A 203 -13.42 -19.01 -21.50
N GLU A 204 -14.29 -18.15 -20.96
CA GLU A 204 -15.17 -17.28 -21.73
C GLU A 204 -14.85 -15.79 -21.52
N GLY A 205 -15.00 -14.99 -22.57
CA GLY A 205 -14.87 -13.55 -22.51
C GLY A 205 -16.10 -12.89 -21.87
N GLN A 206 -15.88 -12.05 -20.87
CA GLN A 206 -16.91 -11.36 -20.11
C GLN A 206 -16.73 -9.83 -20.18
N TYR A 207 -17.85 -9.12 -19.98
CA TYR A 207 -17.85 -7.65 -19.86
C TYR A 207 -18.64 -7.26 -18.62
N ASP A 208 -17.97 -6.73 -17.62
CA ASP A 208 -18.59 -6.25 -16.38
C ASP A 208 -17.68 -5.19 -15.73
N LYS A 209 -18.05 -4.76 -14.53
CA LYS A 209 -17.17 -3.99 -13.65
C LYS A 209 -15.92 -4.80 -13.30
N ILE A 210 -14.80 -4.14 -13.13
CA ILE A 210 -13.51 -4.80 -12.84
C ILE A 210 -13.59 -5.71 -11.60
N ASN A 211 -14.37 -5.33 -10.57
CA ASN A 211 -14.57 -6.18 -9.40
C ASN A 211 -15.42 -7.45 -9.69
N GLY A 212 -16.12 -7.51 -10.83
CA GLY A 212 -16.81 -8.70 -11.32
C GLY A 212 -15.83 -9.82 -11.70
N ALA A 213 -14.61 -9.49 -12.12
CA ALA A 213 -13.60 -10.49 -12.43
C ALA A 213 -13.28 -11.38 -11.20
N ALA A 214 -13.25 -10.80 -9.98
CA ALA A 214 -13.07 -11.58 -8.75
C ALA A 214 -14.23 -12.55 -8.49
N SER A 215 -15.48 -12.10 -8.68
CA SER A 215 -16.66 -12.96 -8.42
C SER A 215 -16.92 -14.02 -9.47
N MET A 216 -16.44 -13.84 -10.72
CA MET A 216 -16.67 -14.76 -11.83
C MET A 216 -15.47 -15.68 -12.09
N GLY A 217 -14.25 -15.20 -11.90
CA GLY A 217 -13.01 -15.92 -12.21
C GLY A 217 -12.06 -16.08 -11.01
N GLY A 218 -12.51 -15.67 -9.80
CA GLY A 218 -11.70 -15.72 -8.60
C GLY A 218 -10.65 -14.60 -8.54
N MET A 219 -9.89 -14.59 -7.45
CA MET A 219 -8.88 -13.56 -7.18
C MET A 219 -7.79 -13.53 -8.25
N LYS A 220 -7.43 -14.70 -8.79
CA LYS A 220 -6.44 -14.82 -9.87
C LYS A 220 -6.86 -14.05 -11.12
N GLU A 221 -8.09 -14.20 -11.57
CA GLU A 221 -8.58 -13.49 -12.75
C GLU A 221 -8.69 -11.98 -12.48
N TYR A 222 -9.05 -11.60 -11.25
CA TYR A 222 -9.05 -10.19 -10.87
C TYR A 222 -7.66 -9.55 -10.97
N ILE A 223 -6.65 -10.21 -10.42
CA ILE A 223 -5.26 -9.73 -10.48
C ILE A 223 -4.79 -9.65 -11.93
N LYS A 224 -5.01 -10.72 -12.71
CA LYS A 224 -4.70 -10.75 -14.16
C LYS A 224 -5.41 -9.62 -14.91
N THR A 225 -6.67 -9.32 -14.56
CA THR A 225 -7.41 -8.21 -15.17
C THR A 225 -6.76 -6.87 -14.85
N VAL A 226 -6.36 -6.63 -13.60
CA VAL A 226 -5.63 -5.41 -13.20
C VAL A 226 -4.30 -5.29 -13.98
N GLU A 227 -3.53 -6.36 -14.06
CA GLU A 227 -2.26 -6.41 -14.82
C GLU A 227 -2.46 -6.10 -16.30
N ARG A 228 -3.47 -6.73 -16.93
CA ARG A 228 -3.77 -6.55 -18.36
C ARG A 228 -4.26 -5.14 -18.69
N TYR A 229 -4.99 -4.50 -17.78
CA TYR A 229 -5.49 -3.15 -18.00
C TYR A 229 -4.43 -2.07 -17.80
N TYR A 230 -3.63 -2.18 -16.75
CA TYR A 230 -2.61 -1.16 -16.44
C TYR A 230 -1.23 -1.51 -16.95
N LYS A 231 -1.08 -2.68 -17.59
CA LYS A 231 0.19 -3.15 -18.19
C LYS A 231 1.35 -3.13 -17.19
N ILE A 232 1.07 -3.45 -15.94
CA ILE A 232 2.05 -3.60 -14.86
C ILE A 232 1.93 -4.98 -14.26
N GLN A 233 3.05 -5.61 -13.95
CA GLN A 233 3.03 -6.88 -13.22
C GLN A 233 2.77 -6.66 -11.74
N ILE A 234 1.91 -7.48 -11.16
CA ILE A 234 1.66 -7.55 -9.72
C ILE A 234 2.55 -8.66 -9.16
N ASP A 235 3.53 -8.30 -8.34
CA ASP A 235 4.47 -9.24 -7.74
C ASP A 235 3.81 -10.15 -6.71
N ASN A 236 2.85 -9.61 -5.96
CA ASN A 236 2.08 -10.35 -4.98
C ASN A 236 0.83 -9.58 -4.52
N TYR A 237 0.03 -10.20 -3.68
CA TYR A 237 -1.21 -9.61 -3.18
C TYR A 237 -1.40 -9.86 -1.68
N ALA A 238 -2.27 -9.04 -1.07
CA ALA A 238 -2.75 -9.22 0.29
C ALA A 238 -4.24 -8.91 0.34
N VAL A 239 -5.04 -9.85 0.83
CA VAL A 239 -6.50 -9.72 0.95
C VAL A 239 -6.87 -9.58 2.42
N VAL A 240 -7.71 -8.61 2.73
CA VAL A 240 -8.34 -8.41 4.03
C VAL A 240 -9.86 -8.31 3.86
N ASN A 241 -10.61 -8.76 4.84
CA ASN A 241 -12.07 -8.69 4.83
C ASN A 241 -12.62 -7.85 6.00
N PHE A 242 -13.93 -7.73 6.10
CA PHE A 242 -14.57 -6.94 7.17
C PHE A 242 -14.38 -7.53 8.57
N ALA A 243 -14.07 -8.82 8.70
CA ALA A 243 -13.78 -9.45 9.99
C ALA A 243 -12.34 -9.19 10.44
N SER A 244 -11.39 -9.21 9.51
CA SER A 244 -9.96 -9.07 9.78
C SER A 244 -9.50 -7.60 9.88
N PHE A 245 -10.01 -6.71 9.04
CA PHE A 245 -9.60 -5.30 9.00
C PHE A 245 -9.70 -4.59 10.37
N PRO A 246 -10.82 -4.69 11.14
CA PRO A 246 -10.87 -4.08 12.48
C PRO A 246 -9.81 -4.61 13.42
N LYS A 247 -9.55 -5.92 13.39
CA LYS A 247 -8.54 -6.56 14.26
C LYS A 247 -7.13 -6.03 13.94
N ILE A 248 -6.83 -5.83 12.64
CA ILE A 248 -5.58 -5.22 12.17
C ILE A 248 -5.42 -3.80 12.72
N ILE A 249 -6.44 -2.96 12.58
CA ILE A 249 -6.39 -1.58 13.07
C ILE A 249 -6.29 -1.52 14.59
N ASP A 250 -7.01 -2.39 15.30
CA ASP A 250 -6.98 -2.45 16.79
C ASP A 250 -5.62 -2.93 17.30
N SER A 251 -4.95 -3.88 16.64
CA SER A 251 -3.60 -4.32 17.02
C SER A 251 -2.56 -3.21 16.91
N LEU A 252 -2.77 -2.26 15.98
CA LEU A 252 -2.00 -1.03 15.87
C LEU A 252 -2.40 0.04 16.89
N GLY A 253 -3.41 -0.22 17.73
CA GLY A 253 -3.96 0.73 18.69
C GLY A 253 -4.82 1.82 18.05
N GLY A 254 -5.49 1.53 16.95
CA GLY A 254 -6.36 2.46 16.20
C GLY A 254 -5.61 3.38 15.24
N VAL A 255 -6.32 4.21 14.49
CA VAL A 255 -5.77 5.21 13.55
C VAL A 255 -6.29 6.60 13.89
N THR A 256 -5.47 7.64 13.69
CA THR A 256 -5.89 9.04 13.90
C THR A 256 -6.06 9.69 12.53
N ILE A 257 -7.27 10.11 12.22
CA ILE A 257 -7.61 10.75 10.94
C ILE A 257 -8.34 12.08 11.17
N THR A 258 -8.28 12.96 10.18
CA THR A 258 -9.17 14.11 10.11
C THR A 258 -10.52 13.65 9.59
N ILE A 259 -11.58 13.84 10.35
CA ILE A 259 -12.94 13.44 10.00
C ILE A 259 -13.87 14.63 10.13
N THR A 260 -14.85 14.72 9.23
CA THR A 260 -15.83 15.82 9.20
C THR A 260 -17.08 15.44 9.97
N ASP A 261 -17.81 16.46 10.46
CA ASP A 261 -19.13 16.29 11.07
C ASP A 261 -20.10 15.56 10.15
N ARG A 262 -20.02 15.82 8.83
CA ARG A 262 -20.86 15.15 7.84
C ARG A 262 -20.60 13.66 7.77
N GLU A 263 -19.34 13.23 7.89
CA GLU A 263 -18.95 11.82 7.91
C GLU A 263 -19.35 11.12 9.21
N ILE A 264 -19.15 11.77 10.36
CA ILE A 264 -19.61 11.27 11.66
C ILE A 264 -21.14 11.10 11.65
N ASN A 265 -21.87 12.11 11.19
CA ASN A 265 -23.34 12.07 11.12
C ASN A 265 -23.82 10.96 10.17
N GLU A 266 -23.16 10.75 9.03
CA GLU A 266 -23.52 9.64 8.12
C GLU A 266 -23.38 8.28 8.83
N ILE A 267 -22.32 8.07 9.59
CA ILE A 267 -22.11 6.82 10.33
C ILE A 267 -23.14 6.67 11.46
N ASN A 268 -23.29 7.72 12.28
CA ASN A 268 -24.10 7.66 13.50
C ASN A 268 -25.62 7.57 13.21
N ASN A 269 -26.08 8.21 12.13
CA ASN A 269 -27.48 8.19 11.72
C ASN A 269 -27.88 6.91 10.97
N HIS A 270 -26.90 6.08 10.55
CA HIS A 270 -27.15 4.85 9.80
C HIS A 270 -26.48 3.62 10.43
N PRO A 271 -26.74 3.30 11.73
CA PRO A 271 -26.00 2.27 12.46
C PRO A 271 -26.05 0.90 11.78
N LYS A 272 -27.21 0.51 11.25
CA LYS A 272 -27.37 -0.78 10.53
C LYS A 272 -26.45 -0.91 9.30
N ARG A 273 -26.16 0.22 8.61
CA ARG A 273 -25.29 0.24 7.43
C ARG A 273 -23.81 0.05 7.82
N TYR A 274 -23.43 0.60 8.97
CA TYR A 274 -22.05 0.69 9.41
C TYR A 274 -21.70 -0.26 10.57
N GLY A 275 -22.52 -1.31 10.81
CA GLY A 275 -22.22 -2.35 11.80
C GLY A 275 -22.48 -1.93 13.24
N ASN A 276 -23.48 -1.07 13.47
CA ASN A 276 -23.85 -0.51 14.78
C ASN A 276 -22.68 0.23 15.47
N VAL A 277 -21.90 0.94 14.68
CA VAL A 277 -20.78 1.75 15.16
C VAL A 277 -21.28 3.16 15.47
N TYR A 278 -20.78 3.73 16.55
CA TYR A 278 -20.98 5.12 16.95
C TYR A 278 -19.62 5.82 17.10
N ILE A 279 -19.50 7.04 16.59
CA ILE A 279 -18.32 7.89 16.73
C ILE A 279 -18.73 9.11 17.55
N GLU A 280 -18.20 9.23 18.75
CA GLU A 280 -18.33 10.43 19.56
C GLU A 280 -17.38 11.51 19.04
N LYS A 281 -17.91 12.69 18.80
CA LYS A 281 -17.10 13.82 18.30
C LYS A 281 -16.19 14.33 19.42
N SER A 282 -14.88 14.33 19.17
CA SER A 282 -13.84 14.71 20.15
C SER A 282 -13.05 15.97 19.75
N TYR A 283 -13.62 16.82 18.88
CA TYR A 283 -13.02 18.06 18.43
C TYR A 283 -14.07 19.18 18.30
N GLU A 284 -13.61 20.41 18.30
CA GLU A 284 -14.44 21.59 18.04
C GLU A 284 -14.47 21.92 16.54
N GLY A 285 -15.50 22.68 16.09
CA GLY A 285 -15.65 23.03 14.68
C GLY A 285 -16.35 21.95 13.86
N THR A 286 -16.16 21.97 12.53
CA THR A 286 -16.85 21.09 11.57
C THR A 286 -16.01 19.89 11.12
N GLU A 287 -14.72 19.87 11.42
CA GLU A 287 -13.79 18.78 11.17
C GLU A 287 -12.64 18.78 12.18
N GLY A 288 -12.01 17.65 12.39
CA GLY A 288 -10.84 17.56 13.27
C GLY A 288 -10.21 16.18 13.35
N LYS A 289 -9.01 16.16 13.91
CA LYS A 289 -8.27 14.92 14.14
C LYS A 289 -8.95 14.10 15.25
N GLN A 290 -9.26 12.86 14.93
CA GLN A 290 -9.90 11.94 15.85
C GLN A 290 -9.32 10.55 15.74
N LYS A 291 -9.13 9.89 16.88
CA LYS A 291 -8.69 8.51 16.96
C LYS A 291 -9.88 7.57 16.74
N LEU A 292 -9.76 6.68 15.76
CA LEU A 292 -10.76 5.66 15.44
C LEU A 292 -10.22 4.28 15.80
N ASN A 293 -11.07 3.44 16.41
CA ASN A 293 -10.82 2.00 16.56
C ASN A 293 -11.09 1.27 15.22
N GLY A 294 -10.83 -0.04 15.18
CA GLY A 294 -10.95 -0.81 13.93
C GLY A 294 -12.34 -0.81 13.34
N LYS A 295 -13.40 -0.94 14.15
CA LYS A 295 -14.79 -0.90 13.66
C LYS A 295 -15.17 0.50 13.14
N GLN A 296 -14.73 1.55 13.81
CA GLN A 296 -14.95 2.94 13.39
C GLN A 296 -14.17 3.26 12.10
N ALA A 297 -12.93 2.81 11.99
CA ALA A 297 -12.12 2.95 10.77
C ALA A 297 -12.74 2.19 9.59
N LEU A 298 -13.27 0.97 9.81
CA LEU A 298 -14.02 0.24 8.79
C LEU A 298 -15.27 1.01 8.35
N ALA A 299 -16.05 1.54 9.30
CA ALA A 299 -17.22 2.35 9.00
C ALA A 299 -16.86 3.58 8.14
N TYR A 300 -15.78 4.28 8.50
CA TYR A 300 -15.25 5.41 7.73
C TYR A 300 -14.86 5.02 6.29
N CYS A 301 -14.14 3.92 6.09
CA CYS A 301 -13.78 3.40 4.76
C CYS A 301 -15.00 3.03 3.89
N ARG A 302 -16.16 2.78 4.51
CA ARG A 302 -17.38 2.34 3.83
C ARG A 302 -18.36 3.46 3.49
N ILE A 303 -18.09 4.70 3.87
CA ILE A 303 -18.95 5.86 3.55
C ILE A 303 -19.04 6.02 2.03
N ARG A 304 -20.28 6.09 1.49
CA ARG A 304 -20.58 6.24 0.05
C ARG A 304 -21.73 7.19 -0.26
N LYS A 305 -22.63 7.43 0.71
CA LYS A 305 -23.92 8.09 0.43
C LYS A 305 -23.85 9.59 0.47
N ILE A 306 -22.77 10.17 0.98
CA ILE A 306 -22.59 11.60 1.10
C ILE A 306 -21.75 12.21 -0.03
N ASP A 307 -21.07 11.36 -0.82
CA ASP A 307 -20.17 11.80 -1.88
C ASP A 307 -19.88 10.69 -2.93
N THR A 308 -18.78 10.81 -3.65
CA THR A 308 -18.41 9.95 -4.78
C THR A 308 -17.65 8.69 -4.37
N ASP A 309 -17.51 7.76 -5.31
CA ASP A 309 -16.68 6.55 -5.14
C ASP A 309 -15.19 6.92 -5.01
N ASN A 310 -14.73 7.98 -5.66
CA ASN A 310 -13.38 8.54 -5.48
C ASN A 310 -13.14 8.98 -4.04
N ALA A 311 -14.08 9.70 -3.43
CA ALA A 311 -13.97 10.11 -2.03
C ALA A 311 -13.91 8.91 -1.07
N ARG A 312 -14.61 7.82 -1.39
CA ARG A 312 -14.46 6.56 -0.65
C ARG A 312 -13.06 5.98 -0.80
N ALA A 313 -12.52 5.92 -2.02
CA ALA A 313 -11.16 5.45 -2.27
C ALA A 313 -10.11 6.30 -1.52
N ASP A 314 -10.32 7.61 -1.44
CA ASP A 314 -9.46 8.52 -0.68
C ASP A 314 -9.51 8.25 0.83
N ARG A 315 -10.70 7.94 1.39
CA ARG A 315 -10.81 7.50 2.80
C ARG A 315 -10.03 6.23 3.08
N GLN A 316 -10.08 5.26 2.17
CA GLN A 316 -9.33 4.01 2.29
C GLN A 316 -7.81 4.28 2.25
N LYS A 317 -7.35 5.10 1.31
CA LYS A 317 -5.94 5.55 1.26
C LYS A 317 -5.54 6.30 2.53
N THR A 318 -6.39 7.18 3.03
CA THR A 318 -6.15 7.93 4.29
C THR A 318 -5.90 6.98 5.46
N VAL A 319 -6.74 5.95 5.63
CA VAL A 319 -6.53 4.97 6.71
C VAL A 319 -5.22 4.20 6.50
N LEU A 320 -4.93 3.77 5.29
CA LEU A 320 -3.69 3.06 4.97
C LEU A 320 -2.44 3.93 5.23
N LEU A 321 -2.48 5.20 4.86
CA LEU A 321 -1.41 6.17 5.18
C LEU A 321 -1.17 6.31 6.69
N GLN A 322 -2.23 6.31 7.50
CA GLN A 322 -2.09 6.34 8.96
C GLN A 322 -1.50 5.05 9.53
N VAL A 323 -1.81 3.90 8.92
CA VAL A 323 -1.15 2.62 9.24
C VAL A 323 0.36 2.72 8.97
N PHE A 324 0.75 3.16 7.76
CA PHE A 324 2.17 3.36 7.44
C PHE A 324 2.86 4.36 8.37
N LYS A 325 2.20 5.48 8.68
CA LYS A 325 2.74 6.47 9.62
C LYS A 325 2.99 5.88 11.02
N LYS A 326 2.11 5.05 11.50
CA LYS A 326 2.29 4.35 12.78
C LYS A 326 3.46 3.38 12.72
N MET A 327 3.55 2.59 11.65
CA MET A 327 4.65 1.64 11.44
C MET A 327 6.00 2.37 11.37
N LYS A 328 6.05 3.53 10.71
CA LYS A 328 7.27 4.36 10.62
C LYS A 328 7.79 4.81 11.99
N GLY A 329 6.91 5.07 12.94
CA GLY A 329 7.27 5.48 14.31
C GLY A 329 7.54 4.33 15.28
N SER A 330 7.36 3.08 14.85
CA SER A 330 7.50 1.90 15.71
C SER A 330 8.93 1.35 15.71
N SER A 331 9.35 0.81 16.84
CA SER A 331 10.59 0.05 16.95
C SER A 331 10.51 -1.27 16.14
N THR A 332 11.65 -1.84 15.79
CA THR A 332 11.72 -3.15 15.11
C THR A 332 10.95 -4.24 15.88
N THR A 333 11.04 -4.24 17.21
CA THR A 333 10.32 -5.20 18.07
C THR A 333 8.81 -5.02 18.00
N GLU A 334 8.33 -3.77 18.00
CA GLU A 334 6.89 -3.45 17.83
C GLU A 334 6.40 -3.85 16.44
N LEU A 335 7.18 -3.59 15.38
CA LEU A 335 6.85 -4.01 14.02
C LEU A 335 6.76 -5.52 13.88
N LEU A 336 7.70 -6.28 14.45
CA LEU A 336 7.66 -7.75 14.46
C LEU A 336 6.44 -8.27 15.23
N LYS A 337 6.07 -7.63 16.36
CA LYS A 337 4.85 -7.97 17.09
C LYS A 337 3.61 -7.70 16.22
N VAL A 338 3.53 -6.54 15.58
CA VAL A 338 2.43 -6.20 14.67
C VAL A 338 2.32 -7.23 13.55
N VAL A 339 3.43 -7.56 12.87
CA VAL A 339 3.45 -8.59 11.82
C VAL A 339 2.92 -9.93 12.36
N ASN A 340 3.37 -10.36 13.56
CA ASN A 340 2.87 -11.57 14.18
C ASN A 340 1.35 -11.53 14.45
N ASP A 341 0.87 -10.40 14.96
CA ASP A 341 -0.55 -10.23 15.29
C ASP A 341 -1.42 -10.15 14.02
N LEU A 342 -0.85 -9.71 12.88
CA LEU A 342 -1.54 -9.55 11.62
C LEU A 342 -1.59 -10.81 10.76
N VAL A 343 -0.63 -11.71 10.91
CA VAL A 343 -0.44 -12.88 10.05
C VAL A 343 -1.69 -13.75 9.93
N GLY A 344 -2.45 -13.90 11.01
CA GLY A 344 -3.69 -14.67 11.01
C GLY A 344 -4.89 -13.95 10.38
N TYR A 345 -4.72 -12.70 9.93
CA TYR A 345 -5.81 -11.85 9.42
C TYR A 345 -5.64 -11.38 7.98
N VAL A 346 -4.52 -11.74 7.36
CA VAL A 346 -4.19 -11.35 5.97
C VAL A 346 -3.95 -12.60 5.15
N TYR A 347 -4.66 -12.71 4.04
CA TYR A 347 -4.42 -13.77 3.06
C TYR A 347 -3.52 -13.22 1.95
N THR A 348 -2.49 -13.95 1.59
CA THR A 348 -1.47 -13.46 0.67
C THR A 348 -0.84 -14.61 -0.12
N GLY A 349 -0.36 -14.31 -1.33
CA GLY A 349 0.46 -15.22 -2.11
C GLY A 349 1.87 -15.45 -1.55
N TYR A 350 2.29 -14.69 -0.52
CA TYR A 350 3.58 -14.91 0.13
C TYR A 350 3.56 -16.11 1.07
N SER A 351 4.59 -16.93 1.05
CA SER A 351 4.90 -17.86 2.13
C SER A 351 5.35 -17.11 3.39
N LYS A 352 5.30 -17.78 4.52
CA LYS A 352 5.83 -17.28 5.80
C LYS A 352 7.27 -16.79 5.68
N LYS A 353 8.11 -17.58 5.00
CA LYS A 353 9.53 -17.26 4.75
C LYS A 353 9.67 -16.00 3.89
N GLU A 354 8.88 -15.87 2.84
CA GLU A 354 8.88 -14.72 1.96
C GLU A 354 8.39 -13.46 2.65
N LEU A 355 7.33 -13.54 3.47
CA LEU A 355 6.86 -12.40 4.28
C LEU A 355 7.93 -11.90 5.25
N LEU A 356 8.62 -12.81 5.94
CA LEU A 356 9.70 -12.44 6.83
C LEU A 356 10.88 -11.83 6.06
N SER A 357 11.24 -12.41 4.92
CA SER A 357 12.28 -11.87 4.05
C SER A 357 11.91 -10.49 3.52
N LEU A 358 10.65 -10.28 3.11
CA LEU A 358 10.14 -8.98 2.68
C LEU A 358 10.19 -7.95 3.80
N ALA A 359 9.74 -8.32 5.01
CA ALA A 359 9.78 -7.42 6.16
C ALA A 359 11.23 -7.05 6.53
N THR A 360 12.14 -8.02 6.55
CA THR A 360 13.56 -7.80 6.81
C THR A 360 14.19 -6.91 5.74
N TYR A 361 13.90 -7.19 4.47
CA TYR A 361 14.37 -6.39 3.35
C TYR A 361 13.84 -4.95 3.41
N ALA A 362 12.55 -4.77 3.68
CA ALA A 362 11.93 -3.45 3.83
C ALA A 362 12.55 -2.63 4.97
N LEU A 363 12.84 -3.26 6.11
CA LEU A 363 13.49 -2.62 7.24
C LEU A 363 14.94 -2.25 6.92
N SER A 364 15.74 -3.17 6.35
CA SER A 364 17.15 -2.93 6.03
C SER A 364 17.35 -1.89 4.93
N ASN A 365 16.41 -1.77 3.99
CA ASN A 365 16.43 -0.77 2.91
C ASN A 365 15.65 0.51 3.24
N GLY A 366 15.17 0.65 4.48
CA GLY A 366 14.57 1.89 4.96
C GLY A 366 13.24 2.26 4.30
N TRP A 367 12.45 1.29 3.81
CA TRP A 367 11.14 1.55 3.17
C TRP A 367 10.20 2.36 4.06
N MET A 368 10.35 2.23 5.39
CA MET A 368 9.58 3.04 6.35
C MET A 368 9.85 4.54 6.23
N ASN A 369 10.96 4.94 5.61
CA ASN A 369 11.35 6.34 5.42
C ASN A 369 11.02 6.86 4.02
N TYR A 370 10.52 6.00 3.13
CA TYR A 370 10.18 6.40 1.77
C TYR A 370 9.03 7.42 1.76
N GLU A 371 9.09 8.33 0.79
CA GLU A 371 8.01 9.27 0.52
C GLU A 371 6.78 8.51 0.01
N THR A 372 5.60 8.80 0.57
CA THR A 372 4.36 8.15 0.14
C THR A 372 3.53 9.13 -0.66
N GLN A 373 3.12 8.73 -1.86
CA GLN A 373 2.24 9.48 -2.75
C GLN A 373 1.00 8.66 -3.11
N THR A 374 -0.06 9.33 -3.54
CA THR A 374 -1.32 8.68 -3.90
C THR A 374 -1.66 8.91 -5.37
N PHE A 375 -2.36 7.94 -5.94
CA PHE A 375 -2.90 7.99 -7.29
C PHE A 375 -4.25 7.28 -7.36
N SER A 376 -5.00 7.42 -8.45
CA SER A 376 -6.27 6.70 -8.66
C SER A 376 -6.44 6.41 -10.14
N VAL A 377 -6.94 5.21 -10.43
CA VAL A 377 -7.31 4.80 -11.80
C VAL A 377 -8.73 4.21 -11.78
N PRO A 378 -9.57 4.60 -12.75
CA PRO A 378 -9.29 5.59 -13.79
C PRO A 378 -9.10 7.00 -13.21
N THR A 379 -8.32 7.81 -13.91
CA THR A 379 -8.15 9.22 -13.56
C THR A 379 -9.41 10.02 -13.91
N PRO A 380 -9.80 11.04 -13.10
CA PRO A 380 -11.00 11.83 -13.40
C PRO A 380 -11.01 12.49 -14.78
N ASP A 381 -9.84 12.88 -15.26
CA ASP A 381 -9.70 13.58 -16.55
C ASP A 381 -9.93 12.64 -17.75
N HIS A 382 -9.74 11.35 -17.56
CA HIS A 382 -9.82 10.32 -18.60
C HIS A 382 -11.01 9.39 -18.44
N ALA A 383 -11.95 9.69 -17.51
CA ALA A 383 -13.08 8.83 -17.22
C ALA A 383 -14.42 9.57 -17.19
N ARG A 384 -15.49 8.82 -17.52
CA ARG A 384 -16.88 9.25 -17.42
C ARG A 384 -17.67 8.26 -16.58
N GLY A 385 -18.16 8.73 -15.45
CA GLY A 385 -19.09 7.96 -14.59
C GLY A 385 -20.54 8.17 -15.03
N GLY A 386 -21.32 7.10 -15.08
CA GLY A 386 -22.73 7.20 -15.47
C GLY A 386 -23.47 5.89 -15.36
N THR A 387 -24.79 5.96 -15.54
CA THR A 387 -25.64 4.77 -15.66
C THR A 387 -25.82 4.42 -17.12
N TYR A 388 -25.61 3.15 -17.47
CA TYR A 388 -25.65 2.66 -18.84
C TYR A 388 -26.50 1.40 -18.94
N LEU A 389 -27.26 1.31 -20.04
CA LEU A 389 -27.83 0.04 -20.53
C LEU A 389 -26.73 -0.68 -21.30
N ILE A 390 -26.50 -1.94 -20.95
CA ILE A 390 -25.47 -2.77 -21.56
C ILE A 390 -26.07 -3.56 -22.70
N GLY A 391 -25.84 -3.08 -23.93
CA GLY A 391 -26.20 -3.80 -25.15
C GLY A 391 -25.11 -4.79 -25.60
N PRO A 392 -25.37 -5.59 -26.64
CA PRO A 392 -24.38 -6.55 -27.16
C PRO A 392 -23.06 -5.90 -27.58
N THR A 393 -23.15 -4.77 -28.26
CA THR A 393 -21.99 -4.05 -28.81
C THR A 393 -21.72 -2.69 -28.15
N GLN A 394 -22.74 -2.05 -27.57
CA GLN A 394 -22.67 -0.67 -27.10
C GLN A 394 -23.17 -0.52 -25.65
N LEU A 395 -22.68 0.53 -25.03
CA LEU A 395 -23.13 1.06 -23.75
C LEU A 395 -23.93 2.33 -24.03
N THR A 396 -25.24 2.29 -23.75
CA THR A 396 -26.10 3.46 -23.97
C THR A 396 -26.36 4.19 -22.66
N PRO A 397 -26.04 5.50 -22.54
CA PRO A 397 -26.37 6.27 -21.35
C PRO A 397 -27.87 6.19 -21.02
N SER A 398 -28.21 5.99 -19.74
CA SER A 398 -29.59 5.83 -19.30
C SER A 398 -29.91 6.68 -18.08
N ARG A 399 -31.09 7.28 -18.06
CA ARG A 399 -31.62 8.00 -16.91
C ARG A 399 -32.54 7.13 -16.05
N SER A 400 -32.99 6.00 -16.57
CA SER A 400 -33.86 5.06 -15.86
C SER A 400 -33.41 3.62 -16.12
N GLY A 401 -33.05 2.92 -15.07
CA GLY A 401 -32.51 1.55 -15.16
C GLY A 401 -31.08 1.52 -15.69
N GLY A 402 -30.48 0.33 -15.69
CA GLY A 402 -29.12 0.09 -16.13
C GLY A 402 -28.11 -0.04 -14.98
N LEU A 403 -26.83 -0.16 -15.35
CA LEU A 403 -25.71 -0.32 -14.42
C LEU A 403 -24.90 0.97 -14.36
N TRP A 404 -24.67 1.45 -13.14
CA TRP A 404 -23.74 2.58 -12.93
C TRP A 404 -22.30 2.07 -13.03
N LEU A 405 -21.49 2.70 -13.88
CA LEU A 405 -20.10 2.31 -14.13
C LEU A 405 -19.23 3.49 -14.56
N TRP A 406 -17.93 3.28 -14.53
CA TRP A 406 -16.95 4.14 -15.15
C TRP A 406 -16.56 3.61 -16.52
N LYS A 407 -16.59 4.46 -17.54
CA LYS A 407 -15.88 4.29 -18.80
C LYS A 407 -14.60 5.10 -18.73
N SER A 408 -13.49 4.61 -19.30
CA SER A 408 -12.21 5.32 -19.25
C SER A 408 -11.40 5.14 -20.52
N ASP A 409 -10.52 6.09 -20.76
CA ASP A 409 -9.39 6.00 -21.67
C ASP A 409 -8.26 5.19 -20.99
N ILE A 410 -8.37 3.88 -21.05
CA ILE A 410 -7.53 2.97 -20.27
C ILE A 410 -6.06 3.00 -20.68
N PRO A 411 -5.65 3.10 -21.97
CA PRO A 411 -4.25 3.26 -22.34
C PRO A 411 -3.61 4.51 -21.74
N GLN A 412 -4.35 5.63 -21.68
CA GLN A 412 -3.86 6.84 -21.01
C GLN A 412 -3.71 6.63 -19.52
N ASP A 413 -4.72 6.03 -18.86
CA ASP A 413 -4.63 5.68 -17.44
C ASP A 413 -3.43 4.76 -17.14
N ALA A 414 -3.18 3.79 -18.01
CA ALA A 414 -2.05 2.87 -17.88
C ALA A 414 -0.71 3.59 -18.10
N TYR A 415 -0.63 4.48 -19.10
CA TYR A 415 0.54 5.32 -19.35
C TYR A 415 0.87 6.19 -18.13
N ASP A 416 -0.13 6.90 -17.60
CA ASP A 416 0.03 7.82 -16.46
C ASP A 416 0.44 7.05 -15.19
N LEU A 417 -0.16 5.87 -14.98
CA LEU A 417 0.21 5.01 -13.86
C LEU A 417 1.65 4.54 -13.96
N GLN A 418 2.09 4.08 -15.14
CA GLN A 418 3.48 3.67 -15.35
C GLN A 418 4.45 4.83 -15.14
N MET A 419 4.16 6.01 -15.68
CA MET A 419 4.95 7.21 -15.44
C MET A 419 5.05 7.54 -13.94
N LYS A 420 3.95 7.37 -13.19
CA LYS A 420 3.92 7.62 -11.75
C LYS A 420 4.75 6.61 -10.95
N ILE A 421 4.73 5.34 -11.33
CA ILE A 421 5.39 4.24 -10.62
C ILE A 421 6.86 4.11 -11.01
N TYR A 422 7.13 4.10 -12.33
CA TYR A 422 8.46 3.78 -12.88
C TYR A 422 9.25 5.01 -13.35
N GLY A 423 8.60 6.19 -13.47
CA GLY A 423 9.19 7.37 -14.11
C GLY A 423 9.31 7.25 -15.64
N LYS A 424 8.86 6.16 -16.22
CA LYS A 424 8.83 5.85 -17.64
C LYS A 424 7.61 5.02 -17.99
N SER A 425 7.19 5.04 -19.26
CA SER A 425 6.14 4.17 -19.79
C SER A 425 6.61 3.48 -21.07
N ASN A 426 6.18 2.24 -21.27
CA ASN A 426 6.38 1.50 -22.51
C ASN A 426 5.16 1.59 -23.44
N ILE A 427 4.12 2.30 -23.03
CA ILE A 427 2.90 2.48 -23.82
C ILE A 427 3.12 3.59 -24.82
N LYS A 428 2.94 3.27 -26.10
CA LYS A 428 2.94 4.22 -27.18
C LYS A 428 1.49 4.55 -27.53
N LEU A 429 1.06 5.73 -27.11
CA LEU A 429 -0.27 6.25 -27.42
C LEU A 429 -0.34 6.55 -28.92
N ALA A 430 -1.49 6.33 -29.54
CA ALA A 430 -1.71 6.58 -30.97
C ALA A 430 -1.69 8.09 -31.25
N GLU A 431 -1.10 8.50 -32.38
CA GLU A 431 -1.05 9.92 -32.80
C GLU A 431 -2.46 10.47 -33.10
N ASN A 432 -3.28 9.67 -33.79
CA ASN A 432 -4.69 9.97 -34.06
C ASN A 432 -5.54 9.14 -33.09
N ARG A 433 -5.43 9.45 -31.82
CA ARG A 433 -6.29 8.84 -30.83
C ARG A 433 -7.73 9.10 -31.23
N CYS A 434 -8.44 8.02 -31.49
CA CYS A 434 -9.89 8.14 -31.54
C CYS A 434 -10.29 8.87 -30.28
N ASP A 435 -11.15 9.87 -30.43
CA ASP A 435 -11.86 10.45 -29.32
C ASP A 435 -12.73 9.33 -28.70
N TYR A 436 -12.06 8.34 -28.05
CA TYR A 436 -12.76 7.37 -27.22
C TYR A 436 -13.51 8.08 -26.11
N CYS A 437 -13.14 9.35 -25.82
CA CYS A 437 -13.97 10.29 -25.10
C CYS A 437 -15.32 10.54 -25.79
N ASN A 438 -15.42 10.49 -27.10
CA ASN A 438 -16.71 10.55 -27.82
C ASN A 438 -17.42 9.17 -27.89
N LEU A 439 -16.69 8.06 -27.73
CA LEU A 439 -17.27 6.75 -27.40
C LEU A 439 -17.55 6.62 -25.89
N LEU A 440 -17.05 7.55 -25.10
CA LEU A 440 -17.41 7.80 -23.72
C LEU A 440 -18.68 8.72 -23.71
#